data_278e9be8bcd7dab6c502453a1446d4ab
#
_entry.id   278e9be8bcd7dab6c502453a1446d4ab
#
_cell.length_a   1.000
_cell.length_b   1.000
_cell.length_c   1.000
_cell.angle_alpha   90.00
_cell.angle_beta   90.00
_cell.angle_gamma   90.00
#
_symmetry.space_group_name_H-M   'P 1'
#
loop_
_entity.id
_entity.type
_entity.pdbx_description
1 polymer ?
#
loop_
_entity_poly.entity_id
_entity_poly.type
_entity_poly.pdbx_seq_one_letter_code
_entity_poly.pdbx_strand_id
1 'polypeptide(L)'
;RDDVESRGLGDVYKRQADAEAAAEAKGGHLVVIDSAEKWTRVAQLADESGLTYVWIGLHRTDSGELAWVKDNVDPVYNWASGEPSVHDTNGAAEDYVLITRTSSGWYYNDCIGDPAGRYPQFYSGKIGYIIEIDP
;
A
#
# COMPACT_ATOMS: atom_id res chain seq x y z
N ARG A 1 -8.31 -18.94 -5.44
CA ARG A 1 -7.52 -18.37 -6.52
C ARG A 1 -7.08 -16.96 -6.17
N ASP A 2 -5.84 -16.66 -6.40
CA ASP A 2 -5.30 -15.32 -6.16
C ASP A 2 -5.25 -14.55 -7.48
N ASP A 3 -6.22 -13.66 -7.67
CA ASP A 3 -6.19 -12.71 -8.77
C ASP A 3 -5.67 -11.37 -8.23
N VAL A 4 -4.58 -10.91 -8.80
CA VAL A 4 -4.02 -9.63 -8.42
C VAL A 4 -4.19 -8.67 -9.59
N GLU A 5 -4.91 -7.58 -9.33
CA GLU A 5 -5.15 -6.53 -10.32
C GLU A 5 -4.52 -5.22 -9.86
N SER A 6 -3.94 -4.49 -10.80
CA SER A 6 -3.39 -3.17 -10.54
C SER A 6 -4.35 -2.10 -11.04
N ARG A 7 -4.60 -1.11 -10.20
CA ARG A 7 -5.46 0.03 -10.54
C ARG A 7 -4.73 1.32 -10.21
N GLY A 8 -4.17 1.94 -11.24
CA GLY A 8 -3.48 3.20 -11.08
C GLY A 8 -4.36 4.35 -11.55
N LEU A 9 -5.20 4.86 -10.67
CA LEU A 9 -6.19 5.87 -11.02
C LEU A 9 -5.80 7.28 -10.58
N GLY A 10 -4.51 7.51 -10.35
CA GLY A 10 -4.02 8.82 -9.97
C GLY A 10 -4.61 9.29 -8.64
N ASP A 11 -5.21 10.48 -8.65
CA ASP A 11 -5.69 11.11 -7.42
C ASP A 11 -7.06 10.59 -6.95
N VAL A 12 -7.70 9.69 -7.69
CA VAL A 12 -9.04 9.20 -7.35
C VAL A 12 -9.04 8.45 -6.01
N TYR A 13 -7.96 7.72 -5.72
CA TYR A 13 -7.82 6.93 -4.50
C TYR A 13 -6.58 7.36 -3.72
N LYS A 14 -6.64 8.60 -3.23
CA LYS A 14 -5.53 9.22 -2.48
C LYS A 14 -5.31 8.60 -1.11
N ARG A 15 -6.38 8.03 -0.51
CA ARG A 15 -6.35 7.46 0.84
C ARG A 15 -6.44 5.96 0.77
N GLN A 16 -5.73 5.30 1.68
CA GLN A 16 -5.81 3.83 1.77
C GLN A 16 -7.24 3.36 2.04
N ALA A 17 -7.98 4.07 2.91
CA ALA A 17 -9.36 3.70 3.23
C ALA A 17 -10.26 3.72 2.00
N ASP A 18 -10.09 4.70 1.11
CA ASP A 18 -10.86 4.78 -0.13
C ASP A 18 -10.47 3.66 -1.10
N ALA A 19 -9.19 3.33 -1.17
CA ALA A 19 -8.68 2.22 -1.98
C ALA A 19 -9.22 0.88 -1.47
N GLU A 20 -9.26 0.67 -0.15
CA GLU A 20 -9.82 -0.55 0.44
C GLU A 20 -11.32 -0.66 0.15
N ALA A 21 -12.07 0.43 0.26
CA ALA A 21 -13.49 0.45 -0.07
C ALA A 21 -13.72 0.11 -1.54
N ALA A 22 -12.89 0.63 -2.44
CA ALA A 22 -12.96 0.31 -3.86
C ALA A 22 -12.66 -1.17 -4.13
N ALA A 23 -11.69 -1.74 -3.43
CA ALA A 23 -11.34 -3.16 -3.55
C ALA A 23 -12.50 -4.05 -3.06
N GLU A 24 -13.11 -3.69 -1.93
CA GLU A 24 -14.26 -4.41 -1.38
C GLU A 24 -15.45 -4.38 -2.34
N ALA A 25 -15.69 -3.23 -2.98
CA ALA A 25 -16.76 -3.09 -3.96
C ALA A 25 -16.58 -4.03 -5.16
N LYS A 26 -15.37 -4.46 -5.43
CA LYS A 26 -15.04 -5.41 -6.50
C LYS A 26 -14.95 -6.86 -6.01
N GLY A 27 -15.29 -7.11 -4.76
CA GLY A 27 -15.27 -8.44 -4.17
C GLY A 27 -13.90 -8.88 -3.66
N GLY A 28 -13.01 -7.96 -3.41
CA GLY A 28 -11.66 -8.24 -2.94
C GLY A 28 -11.22 -7.35 -1.78
N HIS A 29 -9.93 -7.19 -1.67
CA HIS A 29 -9.29 -6.35 -0.66
C HIS A 29 -7.97 -5.83 -1.21
N LEU A 30 -7.36 -4.88 -0.53
CA LEU A 30 -6.01 -4.46 -0.88
C LEU A 30 -5.06 -5.66 -0.70
N VAL A 31 -4.04 -5.73 -1.55
CA VAL A 31 -3.18 -6.90 -1.63
C VAL A 31 -2.47 -7.19 -0.32
N VAL A 32 -2.44 -8.46 0.04
CA VAL A 32 -1.76 -9.01 1.22
C VAL A 32 -0.54 -9.78 0.74
N ILE A 33 0.62 -9.52 1.33
CA ILE A 33 1.88 -10.10 0.86
C ILE A 33 2.37 -11.14 1.86
N ASP A 34 2.13 -12.41 1.52
CA ASP A 34 2.34 -13.57 2.39
C ASP A 34 3.36 -14.57 1.86
N SER A 35 4.06 -14.23 0.77
CA SER A 35 5.13 -15.07 0.24
C SER A 35 6.11 -14.23 -0.57
N ALA A 36 7.34 -14.71 -0.73
CA ALA A 36 8.34 -14.06 -1.56
C ALA A 36 7.90 -14.01 -3.02
N GLU A 37 7.22 -15.05 -3.50
CA GLU A 37 6.68 -15.08 -4.86
C GLU A 37 5.64 -14.01 -5.06
N LYS A 38 4.77 -13.81 -4.09
CA LYS A 38 3.75 -12.77 -4.14
C LYS A 38 4.36 -11.39 -4.13
N TRP A 39 5.38 -11.18 -3.30
CA TRP A 39 6.11 -9.91 -3.29
C TRP A 39 6.70 -9.59 -4.68
N THR A 40 7.32 -10.56 -5.32
CA THR A 40 7.86 -10.39 -6.65
C THR A 40 6.79 -10.00 -7.66
N ARG A 41 5.62 -10.67 -7.60
CA ARG A 41 4.49 -10.37 -8.48
C ARG A 41 3.93 -8.97 -8.22
N VAL A 42 3.79 -8.59 -6.97
CA VAL A 42 3.30 -7.26 -6.60
C VAL A 42 4.23 -6.16 -7.12
N ALA A 43 5.53 -6.33 -6.91
CA ALA A 43 6.53 -5.39 -7.41
C ALA A 43 6.49 -5.28 -8.94
N GLN A 44 6.29 -6.38 -9.63
CA GLN A 44 6.16 -6.40 -11.09
C GLN A 44 4.91 -5.64 -11.56
N LEU A 45 3.77 -5.88 -10.93
CA LEU A 45 2.53 -5.17 -11.25
C LEU A 45 2.67 -3.68 -10.97
N ALA A 46 3.32 -3.32 -9.88
CA ALA A 46 3.57 -1.93 -9.54
C ALA A 46 4.47 -1.25 -10.59
N ASP A 47 5.51 -1.94 -11.06
CA ASP A 47 6.34 -1.44 -12.15
C ASP A 47 5.53 -1.19 -13.42
N GLU A 48 4.68 -2.13 -13.78
CA GLU A 48 3.85 -2.02 -14.98
C GLU A 48 2.84 -0.89 -14.91
N SER A 49 2.42 -0.51 -13.71
CA SER A 49 1.45 0.56 -13.50
C SER A 49 1.98 1.96 -13.83
N GLY A 50 3.29 2.14 -13.77
CA GLY A 50 3.91 3.47 -13.91
C GLY A 50 3.76 4.35 -12.69
N LEU A 51 3.19 3.86 -11.60
CA LEU A 51 3.01 4.61 -10.37
C LEU A 51 4.30 4.65 -9.55
N THR A 52 4.37 5.59 -8.61
CA THR A 52 5.48 5.71 -7.66
C THR A 52 5.10 5.16 -6.30
N TYR A 53 3.82 5.22 -5.96
CA TYR A 53 3.29 4.80 -4.66
C TYR A 53 2.08 3.90 -4.88
N VAL A 54 2.04 2.78 -4.16
CA VAL A 54 0.95 1.82 -4.30
C VAL A 54 0.50 1.36 -2.92
N TRP A 55 -0.78 1.58 -2.62
CA TRP A 55 -1.38 1.09 -1.38
C TRP A 55 -1.40 -0.43 -1.33
N ILE A 56 -1.01 -0.99 -0.19
CA ILE A 56 -1.15 -2.41 0.11
C ILE A 56 -2.06 -2.58 1.32
N GLY A 57 -2.44 -3.80 1.64
CA GLY A 57 -3.41 -4.08 2.70
C GLY A 57 -2.84 -4.14 4.11
N LEU A 58 -1.92 -3.25 4.44
CA LEU A 58 -1.27 -3.19 5.76
C LEU A 58 -1.52 -1.82 6.39
N HIS A 59 -1.95 -1.81 7.65
CA HIS A 59 -2.23 -0.57 8.38
C HIS A 59 -2.02 -0.81 9.89
N ARG A 60 -2.07 0.27 10.67
CA ARG A 60 -2.03 0.16 12.13
C ARG A 60 -3.44 0.07 12.69
N THR A 61 -3.60 -0.73 13.73
CA THR A 61 -4.83 -0.78 14.51
C THR A 61 -4.84 0.36 15.53
N ASP A 62 -5.94 0.51 16.25
CA ASP A 62 -6.07 1.52 17.31
C ASP A 62 -5.01 1.36 18.40
N SER A 63 -4.50 0.16 18.61
CA SER A 63 -3.40 -0.10 19.55
C SER A 63 -2.01 0.28 19.00
N GLY A 64 -1.93 0.68 17.72
CA GLY A 64 -0.68 1.03 17.06
C GLY A 64 0.07 -0.14 16.46
N GLU A 65 -0.47 -1.34 16.52
CA GLU A 65 0.14 -2.53 15.93
C GLU A 65 -0.20 -2.64 14.45
N LEU A 66 0.74 -3.14 13.66
CA LEU A 66 0.50 -3.40 12.25
C LEU A 66 -0.43 -4.61 12.08
N ALA A 67 -1.38 -4.49 11.17
CA ALA A 67 -2.32 -5.55 10.85
C ALA A 67 -2.65 -5.53 9.36
N TRP A 68 -2.79 -6.72 8.79
CA TRP A 68 -3.25 -6.87 7.42
C TRP A 68 -4.78 -6.82 7.37
N VAL A 69 -5.33 -6.46 6.22
CA VAL A 69 -6.78 -6.43 6.00
C VAL A 69 -7.42 -7.82 5.99
N LYS A 70 -6.61 -8.87 6.07
CA LYS A 70 -7.02 -10.26 6.11
C LYS A 70 -6.37 -10.94 7.32
N ASP A 71 -7.08 -11.86 7.97
CA ASP A 71 -6.59 -12.59 9.13
C ASP A 71 -5.59 -13.69 8.76
N ASN A 72 -4.77 -14.08 9.72
CA ASN A 72 -3.88 -15.25 9.63
C ASN A 72 -2.84 -15.14 8.51
N VAL A 73 -2.32 -13.94 8.31
CA VAL A 73 -1.27 -13.70 7.31
C VAL A 73 0.09 -14.02 7.92
N ASP A 74 0.89 -14.78 7.16
CA ASP A 74 2.30 -15.01 7.46
C ASP A 74 3.10 -14.01 6.58
N PRO A 75 3.40 -12.81 7.07
CA PRO A 75 3.77 -11.70 6.21
C PRO A 75 5.21 -11.77 5.71
N VAL A 76 5.40 -11.19 4.53
CA VAL A 76 6.73 -10.87 4.01
C VAL A 76 6.87 -9.35 4.04
N TYR A 77 7.84 -8.85 4.77
CA TYR A 77 8.10 -7.42 4.88
C TYR A 77 9.32 -7.03 4.05
N ASN A 78 9.29 -5.84 3.49
CA ASN A 78 10.43 -5.26 2.79
C ASN A 78 10.47 -3.75 3.06
N TRP A 79 10.73 -3.39 4.31
CA TRP A 79 10.73 -2.00 4.74
C TRP A 79 11.90 -1.22 4.12
N ALA A 80 11.64 0.02 3.73
CA ALA A 80 12.69 0.96 3.38
C ALA A 80 13.56 1.24 4.62
N SER A 81 14.81 1.65 4.39
CA SER A 81 15.74 1.94 5.48
C SER A 81 15.16 3.02 6.41
N GLY A 82 15.15 2.75 7.70
CA GLY A 82 14.59 3.64 8.71
C GLY A 82 13.08 3.54 8.89
N GLU A 83 12.41 2.68 8.13
CA GLU A 83 10.96 2.48 8.23
C GLU A 83 10.63 1.16 8.96
N PRO A 84 9.48 1.06 9.59
CA PRO A 84 8.42 2.08 9.72
C PRO A 84 8.83 3.20 10.70
N SER A 85 8.47 4.43 10.37
CA SER A 85 8.85 5.62 11.16
C SER A 85 7.81 6.02 12.20
N VAL A 86 6.58 5.54 12.07
CA VAL A 86 5.44 5.74 12.97
C VAL A 86 4.85 7.15 12.89
N HIS A 87 5.68 8.18 12.76
CA HIS A 87 5.24 9.57 12.62
C HIS A 87 6.02 10.24 11.48
N ASP A 88 5.36 11.16 10.78
CA ASP A 88 6.03 11.96 9.75
C ASP A 88 6.90 13.07 10.39
N THR A 89 7.58 13.85 9.55
CA THR A 89 8.44 14.94 10.03
C THR A 89 7.70 16.04 10.76
N ASN A 90 6.37 16.10 10.60
CA ASN A 90 5.51 17.07 11.28
C ASN A 90 4.79 16.47 12.48
N GLY A 91 5.11 15.24 12.87
CA GLY A 91 4.52 14.56 14.02
C GLY A 91 3.17 13.90 13.76
N ALA A 92 2.67 13.91 12.53
CA ALA A 92 1.42 13.23 12.19
C ALA A 92 1.62 11.71 12.20
N ALA A 93 0.62 10.98 12.70
CA ALA A 93 0.69 9.52 12.78
C ALA A 93 0.71 8.89 11.38
N GLU A 94 1.61 7.94 11.19
CA GLU A 94 1.74 7.18 9.95
C GLU A 94 1.14 5.79 10.16
N ASP A 95 -0.17 5.70 10.00
CA ASP A 95 -0.95 4.50 10.33
C ASP A 95 -1.25 3.62 9.12
N TYR A 96 -0.82 4.00 7.93
CA TYR A 96 -1.13 3.32 6.68
C TYR A 96 0.14 2.99 5.93
N VAL A 97 0.14 1.89 5.19
CA VAL A 97 1.34 1.40 4.51
C VAL A 97 1.12 1.35 3.01
N LEU A 98 2.09 1.87 2.29
CA LEU A 98 2.18 1.72 0.83
C LEU A 98 3.56 1.18 0.49
N ILE A 99 3.72 0.78 -0.77
CA ILE A 99 5.06 0.52 -1.30
C ILE A 99 5.46 1.70 -2.17
N THR A 100 6.74 2.03 -2.12
CA THR A 100 7.29 3.16 -2.86
C THR A 100 8.41 2.70 -3.77
N ARG A 101 8.46 3.27 -4.97
CA ARG A 101 9.49 2.99 -5.95
C ARG A 101 10.73 3.80 -5.65
N THR A 102 11.87 3.13 -5.63
CA THR A 102 13.20 3.75 -5.49
C THR A 102 14.10 3.30 -6.63
N SER A 103 15.30 3.85 -6.69
CA SER A 103 16.29 3.43 -7.69
C SER A 103 16.71 1.97 -7.54
N SER A 104 16.54 1.39 -6.34
CA SER A 104 16.90 -0.02 -6.07
C SER A 104 15.70 -0.95 -5.99
N GLY A 105 14.49 -0.46 -6.26
CA GLY A 105 13.27 -1.29 -6.28
C GLY A 105 12.15 -0.74 -5.42
N TRP A 106 11.21 -1.60 -5.06
CA TRP A 106 10.05 -1.26 -4.26
C TRP A 106 10.28 -1.62 -2.79
N TYR A 107 9.85 -0.73 -1.89
CA TYR A 107 9.99 -0.92 -0.45
C TYR A 107 8.72 -0.48 0.26
N TYR A 108 8.43 -1.10 1.41
CA TYR A 108 7.34 -0.69 2.28
C TYR A 108 7.69 0.62 2.97
N ASN A 109 6.68 1.49 3.08
CA ASN A 109 6.81 2.75 3.81
C ASN A 109 5.48 3.06 4.50
N ASP A 110 5.50 3.37 5.80
CA ASP A 110 4.31 3.84 6.48
C ASP A 110 4.10 5.32 6.18
N CYS A 111 2.85 5.74 6.09
CA CYS A 111 2.51 7.13 5.79
C CYS A 111 1.19 7.54 6.42
N ILE A 112 0.91 8.85 6.32
CA ILE A 112 -0.36 9.41 6.78
C ILE A 112 -1.51 8.95 5.87
N GLY A 113 -2.76 9.08 6.35
CA GLY A 113 -3.93 8.58 5.64
C GLY A 113 -4.23 9.26 4.32
N ASP A 114 -3.84 10.52 4.16
CA ASP A 114 -4.07 11.30 2.94
C ASP A 114 -2.78 11.99 2.49
N PRO A 115 -1.78 11.22 2.02
CA PRO A 115 -0.51 11.82 1.63
C PRO A 115 -0.61 12.75 0.42
N ALA A 116 -1.48 12.42 -0.54
CA ALA A 116 -1.67 13.26 -1.73
C ALA A 116 -2.31 14.60 -1.38
N GLY A 117 -3.23 14.62 -0.40
CA GLY A 117 -3.85 15.86 0.05
C GLY A 117 -2.89 16.77 0.81
N ARG A 118 -2.02 16.17 1.64
CA ARG A 118 -1.07 16.94 2.45
C ARG A 118 0.21 17.30 1.71
N TYR A 119 0.69 16.41 0.87
CA TYR A 119 1.94 16.59 0.12
C TYR A 119 1.71 16.37 -1.37
N PRO A 120 0.86 17.19 -2.02
CA PRO A 120 0.47 16.96 -3.41
C PRO A 120 1.65 17.01 -4.39
N GLN A 121 2.68 17.79 -4.07
CA GLN A 121 3.87 17.88 -4.91
C GLN A 121 4.62 16.55 -5.05
N PHE A 122 4.45 15.64 -4.08
CA PHE A 122 5.12 14.33 -4.11
C PHE A 122 4.20 13.21 -4.57
N TYR A 123 2.91 13.26 -4.22
CA TYR A 123 2.00 12.13 -4.37
C TYR A 123 0.94 12.31 -5.45
N SER A 124 0.57 13.55 -5.79
CA SER A 124 -0.54 13.78 -6.71
C SER A 124 -0.27 13.16 -8.08
N GLY A 125 -1.21 12.35 -8.56
CA GLY A 125 -1.08 11.64 -9.84
C GLY A 125 -0.12 10.45 -9.82
N LYS A 126 0.45 10.11 -8.67
CA LYS A 126 1.51 9.08 -8.56
C LYS A 126 1.13 7.91 -7.66
N ILE A 127 -0.05 7.95 -7.05
CA ILE A 127 -0.50 6.97 -6.07
C ILE A 127 -1.67 6.16 -6.61
N GLY A 128 -1.63 4.87 -6.36
CA GLY A 128 -2.68 3.94 -6.75
C GLY A 128 -2.73 2.76 -5.80
N TYR A 129 -3.26 1.64 -6.25
CA TYR A 129 -3.45 0.48 -5.39
C TYR A 129 -3.46 -0.81 -6.19
N ILE A 130 -3.22 -1.92 -5.50
CA ILE A 130 -3.34 -3.27 -6.05
C ILE A 130 -4.39 -4.00 -5.23
N ILE A 131 -5.36 -4.60 -5.93
CA ILE A 131 -6.40 -5.41 -5.28
C ILE A 131 -6.12 -6.88 -5.48
N GLU A 132 -6.57 -7.66 -4.53
CA GLU A 132 -6.52 -9.10 -4.55
C GLU A 132 -7.93 -9.64 -4.39
N ILE A 133 -8.32 -10.57 -5.25
CA ILE A 133 -9.62 -11.21 -5.19
C ILE A 133 -9.40 -12.66 -4.80
N ASP A 134 -9.89 -13.05 -3.64
CA ASP A 134 -9.77 -14.41 -3.16
C ASP A 134 -10.71 -15.34 -3.95
N PRO A 135 -10.35 -16.62 -4.07
CA PRO A 135 -11.18 -17.59 -4.76
C PRO A 135 -12.54 -17.80 -4.10
#